data_6d73e44048b84522c600d989e334e289
#
_entry.id   6d73e44048b84522c600d989e334e289
#
_cell.length_a   1.000
_cell.length_b   1.000
_cell.length_c   1.000
_cell.angle_alpha   90.00
_cell.angle_beta   90.00
_cell.angle_gamma   90.00
#
_symmetry.space_group_name_H-M   'P 1'
#
loop_
_entity.id
_entity.type
_entity.pdbx_description
1 polymer ?
#
loop_
_entity_poly.entity_id
_entity_poly.type
_entity_poly.pdbx_seq_one_letter_code
_entity_poly.pdbx_strand_id
1 'polypeptide(L)'
;MYFVRNNPKDCLCERHRIKIPSLGWVRIKEKGYIPTTKDGYVIKSGYVSIKADRYYVSVLVEIPDRRTANNSSKGIGIDLGLKDFAIVSNGKTYKNINKSAKLRKLEKKLIREQRSLSRKYENLKKGGSTQKRNIQKQRLKIQKLHHRIDNIRTDYINKTIAEIVKTKPSYITIEDLNVS
;
A
#
# COMPACT_ATOMS: atom_id res chain seq x y z
N MET A 1 3.47 4.44 15.89
CA MET A 1 3.41 5.71 16.67
C MET A 1 2.46 6.64 15.96
N TYR A 2 1.44 7.12 16.68
CA TYR A 2 0.49 8.13 16.21
C TYR A 2 1.01 9.53 16.58
N PHE A 3 0.79 10.53 15.73
CA PHE A 3 1.11 11.92 16.01
C PHE A 3 0.01 12.85 15.51
N VAL A 4 -0.17 13.97 16.18
CA VAL A 4 -1.17 15.01 15.86
C VAL A 4 -0.44 16.35 15.76
N ARG A 5 -0.95 17.23 14.94
CA ARG A 5 -0.51 18.62 14.87
C ARG A 5 -1.15 19.41 16.00
N ASN A 6 -0.35 19.78 16.98
CA ASN A 6 -0.79 20.65 18.09
C ASN A 6 -0.47 22.13 17.83
N ASN A 7 0.60 22.42 17.09
CA ASN A 7 1.06 23.76 16.75
C ASN A 7 1.26 23.95 15.25
N PRO A 8 1.14 25.18 14.73
CA PRO A 8 1.42 25.46 13.30
C PRO A 8 2.81 25.03 12.83
N LYS A 9 3.80 25.00 13.73
CA LYS A 9 5.19 24.59 13.46
C LYS A 9 5.42 23.08 13.49
N ASP A 10 4.39 22.31 13.87
CA ASP A 10 4.43 20.84 13.85
C ASP A 10 3.96 20.30 12.51
N CYS A 11 4.35 19.08 12.21
CA CYS A 11 3.92 18.35 11.03
C CYS A 11 4.16 19.12 9.71
N LEU A 12 5.29 19.82 9.62
CA LEU A 12 5.70 20.48 8.38
C LEU A 12 6.23 19.45 7.38
N CYS A 13 5.93 19.64 6.10
CA CYS A 13 6.45 18.79 5.04
C CYS A 13 7.17 19.62 3.98
N GLU A 14 8.36 19.15 3.62
CA GLU A 14 9.13 19.60 2.47
C GLU A 14 9.26 18.44 1.47
N ARG A 15 9.78 18.74 0.29
CA ARG A 15 9.89 17.75 -0.79
C ARG A 15 10.54 16.41 -0.38
N HIS A 16 11.48 16.43 0.57
CA HIS A 16 12.31 15.26 0.92
C HIS A 16 12.39 14.98 2.42
N ARG A 17 11.68 15.75 3.25
CA ARG A 17 11.65 15.57 4.71
C ARG A 17 10.33 16.01 5.31
N ILE A 18 9.96 15.38 6.41
CA ILE A 18 8.78 15.71 7.22
C ILE A 18 9.21 15.97 8.65
N LYS A 19 8.63 16.98 9.29
CA LYS A 19 8.79 17.22 10.72
C LYS A 19 7.70 16.47 11.46
N ILE A 20 8.09 15.54 12.32
CA ILE A 20 7.19 14.74 13.14
C ILE A 20 7.37 15.17 14.59
N PRO A 21 6.28 15.47 15.33
CA PRO A 21 6.39 15.75 16.76
C PRO A 21 7.17 14.64 17.46
N SER A 22 8.02 14.99 18.41
CA SER A 22 8.92 14.10 19.16
C SER A 22 10.11 13.51 18.39
N LEU A 23 10.09 13.44 17.05
CA LEU A 23 11.19 12.93 16.23
C LEU A 23 11.97 14.03 15.50
N GLY A 24 11.40 15.23 15.38
CA GLY A 24 11.98 16.30 14.59
C GLY A 24 11.92 16.04 13.10
N TRP A 25 12.91 16.52 12.34
CA TRP A 25 12.97 16.36 10.90
C TRP A 25 13.45 14.97 10.49
N VAL A 26 12.60 14.25 9.76
CA VAL A 26 12.87 12.90 9.23
C VAL A 26 12.94 12.95 7.72
N ARG A 27 13.98 12.37 7.13
CA ARG A 27 14.14 12.29 5.67
C ARG A 27 13.21 11.24 5.08
N ILE A 28 12.51 11.61 3.99
CA ILE A 28 11.62 10.73 3.23
C ILE A 28 12.35 10.24 1.98
N LYS A 29 12.22 8.96 1.67
CA LYS A 29 12.82 8.37 0.48
C LYS A 29 12.05 8.76 -0.80
N GLU A 30 10.73 8.74 -0.74
CA GLU A 30 9.82 9.15 -1.82
C GLU A 30 9.71 10.68 -1.83
N LYS A 31 10.43 11.32 -2.75
CA LYS A 31 10.45 12.78 -2.85
C LYS A 31 9.15 13.31 -3.49
N GLY A 32 8.53 14.30 -2.86
CA GLY A 32 7.35 14.98 -3.39
C GLY A 32 6.06 14.15 -3.38
N TYR A 33 6.05 13.01 -2.68
CA TYR A 33 4.84 12.18 -2.53
C TYR A 33 3.82 12.82 -1.57
N ILE A 34 4.29 13.44 -0.50
CA ILE A 34 3.46 14.21 0.41
C ILE A 34 3.48 15.66 -0.07
N PRO A 35 2.31 16.33 -0.23
CA PRO A 35 2.25 17.73 -0.59
C PRO A 35 3.03 18.60 0.41
N THR A 36 3.68 19.63 -0.06
CA THR A 36 4.50 20.48 0.80
C THR A 36 3.63 21.50 1.54
N THR A 37 4.02 21.85 2.74
CA THR A 37 3.32 22.86 3.54
C THR A 37 3.35 24.25 2.85
N LYS A 38 4.35 24.50 2.00
CA LYS A 38 4.47 25.75 1.21
C LYS A 38 3.35 25.91 0.18
N ASP A 39 2.77 24.78 -0.29
CA ASP A 39 1.68 24.78 -1.28
C ASP A 39 0.29 24.92 -0.63
N GLY A 40 0.23 25.32 0.64
CA GLY A 40 -1.01 25.52 1.38
C GLY A 40 -1.65 24.26 1.95
N TYR A 41 -0.99 23.12 1.85
CA TYR A 41 -1.47 21.87 2.44
C TYR A 41 -1.15 21.80 3.93
N VAL A 42 -2.10 21.30 4.72
CA VAL A 42 -1.97 21.18 6.17
C VAL A 42 -2.03 19.71 6.57
N ILE A 43 -0.96 19.22 7.19
CA ILE A 43 -0.97 17.89 7.80
C ILE A 43 -1.61 17.99 9.18
N LYS A 44 -2.73 17.29 9.38
CA LYS A 44 -3.46 17.26 10.67
C LYS A 44 -2.91 16.22 11.63
N SER A 45 -2.65 15.04 11.13
CA SER A 45 -2.17 13.90 11.93
C SER A 45 -1.48 12.86 11.06
N GLY A 46 -0.92 11.85 11.68
CA GLY A 46 -0.34 10.73 10.96
C GLY A 46 0.11 9.58 11.83
N TYR A 47 0.60 8.55 11.17
CA TYR A 47 1.14 7.36 11.80
C TYR A 47 2.54 7.05 11.27
N VAL A 48 3.45 6.73 12.18
CA VAL A 48 4.70 6.06 11.85
C VAL A 48 4.51 4.57 12.11
N SER A 49 4.70 3.77 11.08
CA SER A 49 4.57 2.32 11.12
C SER A 49 5.82 1.63 10.60
N ILE A 50 5.99 0.36 10.96
CA ILE A 50 7.06 -0.50 10.45
C ILE A 50 6.43 -1.69 9.71
N LYS A 51 6.92 -1.96 8.49
CA LYS A 51 6.55 -3.15 7.72
C LYS A 51 7.84 -3.85 7.28
N ALA A 52 8.02 -5.09 7.75
CA ALA A 52 9.26 -5.84 7.61
C ALA A 52 10.45 -5.07 8.24
N ASP A 53 11.33 -4.48 7.43
CA ASP A 53 12.50 -3.72 7.86
C ASP A 53 12.45 -2.23 7.44
N ARG A 54 11.27 -1.73 7.09
CA ARG A 54 11.10 -0.36 6.60
C ARG A 54 10.11 0.42 7.45
N TYR A 55 10.44 1.68 7.68
CA TYR A 55 9.54 2.62 8.30
C TYR A 55 8.72 3.35 7.24
N TYR A 56 7.45 3.59 7.56
CA TYR A 56 6.49 4.30 6.72
C TYR A 56 5.83 5.39 7.53
N VAL A 57 5.58 6.51 6.87
CA VAL A 57 4.79 7.61 7.44
C VAL A 57 3.53 7.73 6.60
N SER A 58 2.38 7.62 7.24
CA SER A 58 1.07 7.92 6.64
C SER A 58 0.56 9.21 7.27
N VAL A 59 0.08 10.15 6.46
CA VAL A 59 -0.39 11.45 6.92
C VAL A 59 -1.80 11.74 6.45
N LEU A 60 -2.59 12.36 7.32
CA LEU A 60 -3.88 12.97 6.97
C LEU A 60 -3.61 14.42 6.58
N VAL A 61 -3.92 14.76 5.33
CA VAL A 61 -3.68 16.08 4.76
C VAL A 61 -5.01 16.77 4.48
N GLU A 62 -5.17 18.00 4.94
CA GLU A 62 -6.25 18.87 4.52
C GLU A 62 -5.92 19.47 3.16
N ILE A 63 -6.81 19.26 2.21
CA ILE A 63 -6.63 19.73 0.82
C ILE A 63 -7.56 20.93 0.65
N PRO A 64 -7.06 22.08 0.14
CA PRO A 64 -7.93 23.19 -0.24
C PRO A 64 -8.95 22.72 -1.27
N ASP A 65 -10.20 23.14 -1.12
CA ASP A 65 -11.31 22.71 -1.98
C ASP A 65 -11.02 23.14 -3.44
N ARG A 66 -10.66 22.16 -4.26
CA ARG A 66 -10.44 22.34 -5.70
C ARG A 66 -11.50 21.57 -6.47
N ARG A 67 -12.77 21.89 -6.25
CA ARG A 67 -13.87 21.30 -7.04
C ARG A 67 -13.80 21.79 -8.46
N THR A 68 -13.14 21.07 -9.33
CA THR A 68 -13.27 21.24 -10.78
C THR A 68 -14.34 20.28 -11.27
N ALA A 69 -15.56 20.77 -11.36
CA ALA A 69 -16.71 20.00 -11.83
C ALA A 69 -16.75 19.90 -13.36
N ASN A 70 -15.82 19.16 -13.95
CA ASN A 70 -15.89 18.80 -15.36
C ASN A 70 -15.97 17.27 -15.50
N ASN A 71 -17.06 16.67 -14.98
CA ASN A 71 -17.33 15.26 -15.19
C ASN A 71 -18.02 15.06 -16.54
N SER A 72 -17.78 13.93 -17.18
CA SER A 72 -18.55 13.52 -18.36
C SER A 72 -20.02 13.32 -17.98
N SER A 73 -20.95 13.42 -18.92
CA SER A 73 -22.36 13.11 -18.69
C SER A 73 -22.65 11.61 -18.53
N LYS A 74 -21.65 10.74 -18.78
CA LYS A 74 -21.81 9.29 -18.79
C LYS A 74 -21.27 8.66 -17.51
N GLY A 75 -22.07 7.77 -16.92
CA GLY A 75 -21.65 6.89 -15.83
C GLY A 75 -20.87 5.68 -16.35
N ILE A 76 -20.18 4.99 -15.45
CA ILE A 76 -19.45 3.75 -15.74
C ILE A 76 -19.91 2.67 -14.76
N GLY A 77 -20.28 1.49 -15.30
CA GLY A 77 -20.47 0.26 -14.53
C GLY A 77 -19.18 -0.56 -14.50
N ILE A 78 -18.88 -1.16 -13.36
CA ILE A 78 -17.72 -2.04 -13.17
C ILE A 78 -18.19 -3.34 -12.54
N ASP A 79 -17.96 -4.44 -13.26
CA ASP A 79 -18.13 -5.81 -12.77
C ASP A 79 -16.78 -6.33 -12.27
N LEU A 80 -16.75 -6.83 -11.02
CA LEU A 80 -15.56 -7.38 -10.39
C LEU A 80 -15.61 -8.90 -10.40
N GLY A 81 -14.54 -9.55 -10.86
CA GLY A 81 -14.53 -11.00 -11.00
C GLY A 81 -13.21 -11.69 -10.63
N LEU A 82 -13.28 -13.02 -10.51
CA LEU A 82 -12.13 -13.88 -10.24
C LEU A 82 -11.32 -14.22 -11.50
N LYS A 83 -11.99 -14.31 -12.65
CA LYS A 83 -11.34 -14.60 -13.93
C LYS A 83 -10.58 -13.38 -14.42
N ASP A 84 -11.27 -12.30 -14.59
CA ASP A 84 -10.74 -10.96 -14.84
C ASP A 84 -10.94 -10.12 -13.57
N PHE A 85 -10.05 -9.18 -13.34
CA PHE A 85 -10.10 -8.35 -12.13
C PHE A 85 -11.28 -7.37 -12.18
N ALA A 86 -11.49 -6.75 -13.34
CA ALA A 86 -12.60 -5.85 -13.55
C ALA A 86 -12.98 -5.79 -15.04
N ILE A 87 -14.28 -5.75 -15.32
CA ILE A 87 -14.85 -5.50 -16.64
C ILE A 87 -15.64 -4.20 -16.55
N VAL A 88 -15.31 -3.25 -17.42
CA VAL A 88 -15.90 -1.92 -17.41
C VAL A 88 -16.92 -1.80 -18.55
N SER A 89 -18.05 -1.13 -18.31
CA SER A 89 -19.14 -0.96 -19.30
C SER A 89 -18.71 -0.33 -20.63
N ASN A 90 -17.54 0.30 -20.69
CA ASN A 90 -16.95 0.81 -21.92
C ASN A 90 -16.22 -0.28 -22.75
N GLY A 91 -16.33 -1.55 -22.38
CA GLY A 91 -15.71 -2.69 -23.05
C GLY A 91 -14.28 -3.01 -22.58
N LYS A 92 -13.71 -2.22 -21.67
CA LYS A 92 -12.33 -2.45 -21.18
C LYS A 92 -12.30 -3.53 -20.13
N THR A 93 -11.38 -4.50 -20.27
CA THR A 93 -11.19 -5.61 -19.34
C THR A 93 -9.81 -5.54 -18.71
N TYR A 94 -9.75 -5.64 -17.39
CA TYR A 94 -8.53 -5.72 -16.60
C TYR A 94 -8.29 -7.14 -16.13
N LYS A 95 -7.17 -7.73 -16.50
CA LYS A 95 -6.82 -9.11 -16.16
C LYS A 95 -6.52 -9.27 -14.67
N ASN A 96 -6.79 -10.44 -14.12
CA ASN A 96 -6.43 -10.74 -12.73
C ASN A 96 -4.91 -10.87 -12.57
N ILE A 97 -4.27 -9.93 -11.86
CA ILE A 97 -2.83 -9.86 -11.63
C ILE A 97 -2.28 -11.10 -10.91
N ASN A 98 -3.11 -11.79 -10.10
CA ASN A 98 -2.71 -13.01 -9.38
C ASN A 98 -2.34 -14.15 -10.32
N LYS A 99 -2.84 -14.15 -11.56
CA LYS A 99 -2.49 -15.13 -12.60
C LYS A 99 -1.15 -14.82 -13.29
N SER A 100 -0.50 -13.69 -12.98
CA SER A 100 0.76 -13.31 -13.61
C SER A 100 1.91 -14.24 -13.19
N ALA A 101 2.83 -14.52 -14.12
CA ALA A 101 4.00 -15.33 -13.85
C ALA A 101 4.88 -14.77 -12.72
N LYS A 102 4.92 -13.42 -12.59
CA LYS A 102 5.67 -12.73 -11.56
C LYS A 102 5.13 -13.02 -10.16
N LEU A 103 3.81 -12.93 -9.95
CA LEU A 103 3.20 -13.24 -8.65
C LEU A 103 3.28 -14.71 -8.32
N ARG A 104 2.98 -15.61 -9.26
CA ARG A 104 3.13 -17.06 -9.06
C ARG A 104 4.54 -17.46 -8.64
N LYS A 105 5.59 -16.84 -9.21
CA LYS A 105 7.00 -17.08 -8.79
C LYS A 105 7.23 -16.61 -7.35
N LEU A 106 6.69 -15.45 -6.95
CA LEU A 106 6.82 -14.92 -5.60
C LEU A 106 6.06 -15.78 -4.58
N GLU A 107 4.87 -16.24 -4.89
CA GLU A 107 4.06 -17.12 -4.04
C GLU A 107 4.75 -18.49 -3.84
N LYS A 108 5.25 -19.11 -4.92
CA LYS A 108 6.05 -20.33 -4.81
C LYS A 108 7.29 -20.13 -3.94
N LYS A 109 7.96 -18.97 -4.04
CA LYS A 109 9.08 -18.63 -3.18
C LYS A 109 8.64 -18.46 -1.73
N LEU A 110 7.52 -17.77 -1.48
CA LEU A 110 6.96 -17.57 -0.15
C LEU A 110 6.68 -18.92 0.54
N ILE A 111 5.98 -19.83 -0.12
CA ILE A 111 5.68 -21.18 0.40
C ILE A 111 6.98 -21.92 0.77
N ARG A 112 8.00 -21.85 -0.07
CA ARG A 112 9.31 -22.48 0.19
C ARG A 112 9.99 -21.90 1.44
N GLU A 113 9.97 -20.57 1.61
CA GLU A 113 10.56 -19.92 2.77
C GLU A 113 9.76 -20.20 4.06
N GLN A 114 8.43 -20.32 3.98
CA GLN A 114 7.58 -20.73 5.10
C GLN A 114 7.87 -22.16 5.53
N ARG A 115 7.97 -23.11 4.58
CA ARG A 115 8.37 -24.48 4.88
C ARG A 115 9.77 -24.56 5.54
N SER A 116 10.70 -23.70 5.10
CA SER A 116 12.03 -23.61 5.73
C SER A 116 11.95 -23.09 7.17
N LEU A 117 11.07 -22.13 7.44
CA LEU A 117 10.82 -21.61 8.80
C LEU A 117 10.22 -22.68 9.70
N SER A 118 9.20 -23.41 9.23
CA SER A 118 8.56 -24.51 9.98
C SER A 118 9.56 -25.56 10.41
N ARG A 119 10.42 -26.01 9.48
CA ARG A 119 11.50 -26.97 9.79
C ARG A 119 12.48 -26.46 10.84
N LYS A 120 12.80 -25.16 10.85
CA LYS A 120 13.65 -24.56 11.88
C LYS A 120 12.99 -24.56 13.26
N TYR A 121 11.67 -24.32 13.33
CA TYR A 121 10.93 -24.40 14.57
C TYR A 121 10.81 -25.85 15.09
N GLU A 122 10.57 -26.82 14.20
CA GLU A 122 10.52 -28.24 14.56
C GLU A 122 11.87 -28.72 15.10
N ASN A 123 12.98 -28.32 14.45
CA ASN A 123 14.33 -28.66 14.92
C ASN A 123 14.59 -28.06 16.32
N LEU A 124 14.17 -26.80 16.55
CA LEU A 124 14.29 -26.17 17.86
C LEU A 124 13.48 -26.90 18.93
N LYS A 125 12.25 -27.33 18.61
CA LYS A 125 11.41 -28.13 19.54
C LYS A 125 12.05 -29.48 19.92
N LYS A 126 12.78 -30.09 19.00
CA LYS A 126 13.49 -31.37 19.21
C LYS A 126 14.84 -31.21 19.90
N GLY A 127 15.17 -30.04 20.46
CA GLY A 127 16.44 -29.77 21.14
C GLY A 127 17.63 -29.52 20.17
N GLY A 128 17.34 -29.28 18.89
CA GLY A 128 18.39 -29.01 17.90
C GLY A 128 19.03 -27.63 18.03
N SER A 129 20.18 -27.43 17.44
CA SER A 129 21.05 -26.27 17.57
C SER A 129 20.62 -25.03 16.75
N THR A 130 19.34 -24.93 16.35
CA THR A 130 18.87 -23.81 15.53
C THR A 130 18.90 -22.51 16.31
N GLN A 131 19.79 -21.59 15.92
CA GLN A 131 19.93 -20.30 16.57
C GLN A 131 18.69 -19.41 16.36
N LYS A 132 18.21 -18.78 17.43
CA LYS A 132 17.09 -17.80 17.40
C LYS A 132 17.29 -16.70 16.35
N ARG A 133 18.54 -16.23 16.15
CA ARG A 133 18.89 -15.24 15.12
C ARG A 133 18.57 -15.70 13.70
N ASN A 134 18.77 -16.99 13.39
CA ASN A 134 18.48 -17.55 12.07
C ASN A 134 16.97 -17.66 11.83
N ILE A 135 16.18 -17.91 12.88
CA ILE A 135 14.72 -17.86 12.84
C ILE A 135 14.24 -16.43 12.56
N GLN A 136 14.79 -15.44 13.27
CA GLN A 136 14.44 -14.03 13.04
C GLN A 136 14.77 -13.57 11.62
N LYS A 137 15.93 -13.91 11.08
CA LYS A 137 16.30 -13.63 9.68
C LYS A 137 15.33 -14.27 8.70
N GLN A 138 14.90 -15.50 8.96
CA GLN A 138 13.94 -16.21 8.12
C GLN A 138 12.55 -15.56 8.16
N ARG A 139 12.07 -15.17 9.36
CA ARG A 139 10.81 -14.43 9.54
C ARG A 139 10.84 -13.12 8.74
N LEU A 140 11.92 -12.34 8.85
CA LEU A 140 12.07 -11.08 8.12
C LEU A 140 12.02 -11.30 6.59
N LYS A 141 12.64 -12.38 6.10
CA LYS A 141 12.62 -12.75 4.67
C LYS A 141 11.20 -13.03 4.19
N ILE A 142 10.41 -13.74 4.99
CA ILE A 142 8.99 -14.03 4.71
C ILE A 142 8.17 -12.73 4.72
N GLN A 143 8.34 -11.88 5.73
CA GLN A 143 7.66 -10.58 5.83
C GLN A 143 7.95 -9.69 4.60
N LYS A 144 9.21 -9.65 4.14
CA LYS A 144 9.59 -8.93 2.91
C LYS A 144 8.91 -9.48 1.66
N LEU A 145 8.73 -10.79 1.56
CA LEU A 145 8.02 -11.42 0.44
C LEU A 145 6.52 -11.09 0.46
N HIS A 146 5.87 -11.19 1.61
CA HIS A 146 4.47 -10.75 1.76
C HIS A 146 4.31 -9.30 1.34
N HIS A 147 5.12 -8.40 1.91
CA HIS A 147 5.05 -6.98 1.58
C HIS A 147 5.28 -6.70 0.09
N ARG A 148 6.16 -7.46 -0.57
CA ARG A 148 6.40 -7.33 -2.01
C ARG A 148 5.19 -7.76 -2.84
N ILE A 149 4.53 -8.85 -2.45
CA ILE A 149 3.31 -9.36 -3.10
C ILE A 149 2.18 -8.33 -2.95
N ASP A 150 1.97 -7.83 -1.72
CA ASP A 150 0.95 -6.84 -1.43
C ASP A 150 1.18 -5.54 -2.19
N ASN A 151 2.42 -5.06 -2.27
CA ASN A 151 2.74 -3.85 -3.03
C ASN A 151 2.44 -4.01 -4.53
N ILE A 152 2.71 -5.18 -5.13
CA ILE A 152 2.40 -5.43 -6.54
C ILE A 152 0.89 -5.42 -6.75
N ARG A 153 0.10 -6.02 -5.86
CA ARG A 153 -1.36 -6.03 -5.92
C ARG A 153 -1.93 -4.62 -5.77
N THR A 154 -1.49 -3.90 -4.75
CA THR A 154 -1.93 -2.52 -4.48
C THR A 154 -1.57 -1.58 -5.62
N ASP A 155 -0.36 -1.66 -6.16
CA ASP A 155 0.06 -0.85 -7.31
C ASP A 155 -0.82 -1.11 -8.54
N TYR A 156 -1.14 -2.38 -8.81
CA TYR A 156 -2.03 -2.75 -9.91
C TYR A 156 -3.44 -2.19 -9.72
N ILE A 157 -4.02 -2.35 -8.53
CA ILE A 157 -5.35 -1.82 -8.18
C ILE A 157 -5.37 -0.29 -8.35
N ASN A 158 -4.38 0.40 -7.77
CA ASN A 158 -4.30 1.86 -7.84
C ASN A 158 -4.15 2.37 -9.28
N LYS A 159 -3.37 1.69 -10.13
CA LYS A 159 -3.25 2.02 -11.54
C LYS A 159 -4.55 1.82 -12.30
N THR A 160 -5.25 0.72 -12.03
CA THR A 160 -6.57 0.44 -12.64
C THR A 160 -7.57 1.52 -12.24
N ILE A 161 -7.65 1.86 -10.94
CA ILE A 161 -8.52 2.93 -10.44
C ILE A 161 -8.16 4.27 -11.10
N ALA A 162 -6.89 4.64 -11.12
CA ALA A 162 -6.45 5.89 -11.73
C ALA A 162 -6.80 5.98 -13.21
N GLU A 163 -6.71 4.87 -13.94
CA GLU A 163 -7.07 4.79 -15.36
C GLU A 163 -8.58 4.96 -15.57
N ILE A 164 -9.41 4.34 -14.74
CA ILE A 164 -10.87 4.48 -14.79
C ILE A 164 -11.28 5.92 -14.43
N VAL A 165 -10.76 6.46 -13.33
CA VAL A 165 -11.09 7.82 -12.87
C VAL A 165 -10.60 8.90 -13.85
N LYS A 166 -9.51 8.64 -14.59
CA LYS A 166 -9.00 9.56 -15.63
C LYS A 166 -10.05 9.84 -16.73
N THR A 167 -11.00 8.94 -16.95
CA THR A 167 -12.11 9.16 -17.91
C THR A 167 -13.15 10.15 -17.39
N LYS A 168 -13.05 10.60 -16.13
CA LYS A 168 -13.93 11.56 -15.44
C LYS A 168 -15.41 11.20 -15.54
N PRO A 169 -15.83 9.97 -15.17
CA PRO A 169 -17.24 9.59 -15.20
C PRO A 169 -18.06 10.43 -14.24
N SER A 170 -19.35 10.65 -14.55
CA SER A 170 -20.28 11.34 -13.65
C SER A 170 -20.55 10.53 -12.38
N TYR A 171 -20.64 9.21 -12.52
CA TYR A 171 -20.79 8.25 -11.42
C TYR A 171 -20.15 6.91 -11.78
N ILE A 172 -19.83 6.12 -10.77
CA ILE A 172 -19.31 4.76 -10.91
C ILE A 172 -20.22 3.82 -10.13
N THR A 173 -20.77 2.81 -10.81
CA THR A 173 -21.55 1.74 -10.19
C THR A 173 -20.69 0.49 -10.10
N ILE A 174 -20.61 -0.12 -8.92
CA ILE A 174 -19.87 -1.35 -8.65
C ILE A 174 -20.83 -2.32 -7.97
N GLU A 175 -20.75 -3.61 -8.33
CA GLU A 175 -21.50 -4.67 -7.66
C GLU A 175 -21.01 -4.82 -6.21
N ASP A 176 -21.97 -4.93 -5.27
CA ASP A 176 -21.67 -5.25 -3.86
C ASP A 176 -21.51 -6.76 -3.70
N LEU A 177 -20.27 -7.21 -3.75
CA LEU A 177 -19.91 -8.62 -3.58
C LEU A 177 -19.91 -8.99 -2.10
N ASN A 178 -20.99 -9.60 -1.62
CA ASN A 178 -20.99 -10.30 -0.33
C ASN A 178 -20.07 -11.54 -0.42
N VAL A 179 -18.81 -11.35 -0.03
CA VAL A 179 -17.86 -12.47 0.12
C VAL A 179 -18.01 -13.02 1.54
N SER A 180 -18.91 -14.01 1.67
CA SER A 180 -19.02 -14.81 2.89
C SER A 180 -17.92 -15.88 2.99
#